data_42d36ea59fd977a0591fdf7ffcfc72e2
#
_entry.id   42d36ea59fd977a0591fdf7ffcfc72e2
#
_cell.length_a   1.000
_cell.length_b   1.000
_cell.length_c   1.000
_cell.angle_alpha   90.00
_cell.angle_beta   90.00
_cell.angle_gamma   90.00
#
_symmetry.space_group_name_H-M   'P 1'
#
loop_
_entity.id
_entity.type
_entity.pdbx_description
1 polymer ?
#
loop_
_entity_poly.entity_id
_entity_poly.type
_entity_poly.pdbx_seq_one_letter_code
_entity_poly.pdbx_strand_id
1 'polypeptide(L)'
;MDRIAEDLARDSHSGASEMLVKIASSILDLSDGDIDVVPESDWIAFGIRLHEAKPTIATIFNLANNIMLEAEKGAGSSRRILAMVASMMEGERCSVERIAEAAGSIIEAGRVATSSYSSTVSAALASVAARRPLKVTVAESLPGGEGRLFAKKLTDMGIEAEIVPDSNIYAIMAEMDCVLTGADSVSPHGLVNKVGTRALVEAARSHGLPAYAVCGLSKFSPVTLSDMVVTQIGSTEGPSERSQIFESTPLDRVTCIITEDGALSPSDIKERFHGRTMASGWSSIDL
;
A
#
# COMPACT_ATOMS: atom_id res chain seq x y z
N MET A 1 -22.38 6.41 6.82
CA MET A 1 -21.29 5.45 7.14
C MET A 1 -21.41 4.17 6.31
N ASP A 2 -22.55 3.49 6.22
CA ASP A 2 -22.69 2.24 5.43
C ASP A 2 -22.32 2.43 3.96
N ARG A 3 -22.82 3.49 3.33
CA ARG A 3 -22.50 3.82 1.94
C ARG A 3 -20.99 4.01 1.72
N ILE A 4 -20.27 4.60 2.67
CA ILE A 4 -18.82 4.80 2.58
C ILE A 4 -18.08 3.46 2.54
N ALA A 5 -18.45 2.52 3.41
CA ALA A 5 -17.86 1.18 3.42
C ALA A 5 -18.22 0.38 2.15
N GLU A 6 -19.46 0.51 1.65
CA GLU A 6 -19.86 -0.13 0.38
C GLU A 6 -19.11 0.43 -0.83
N ASP A 7 -18.93 1.77 -0.91
CA ASP A 7 -18.19 2.40 -2.00
C ASP A 7 -16.71 1.99 -1.94
N LEU A 8 -16.12 1.86 -0.74
CA LEU A 8 -14.79 1.32 -0.54
C LEU A 8 -14.69 -0.14 -1.03
N ALA A 9 -15.66 -0.99 -0.69
CA ALA A 9 -15.66 -2.40 -1.11
C ALA A 9 -15.65 -2.55 -2.64
N ARG A 10 -16.37 -1.67 -3.35
CA ARG A 10 -16.48 -1.66 -4.82
C ARG A 10 -15.26 -1.06 -5.52
N ASP A 11 -14.43 -0.28 -4.83
CA ASP A 11 -13.24 0.32 -5.45
C ASP A 11 -12.16 -0.74 -5.72
N SER A 12 -12.02 -1.14 -6.98
CA SER A 12 -11.04 -2.12 -7.45
C SER A 12 -9.85 -1.50 -8.18
N HIS A 13 -9.79 -0.17 -8.28
CA HIS A 13 -8.82 0.53 -9.13
C HIS A 13 -7.87 1.42 -8.35
N SER A 14 -8.28 1.94 -7.19
CA SER A 14 -7.46 2.85 -6.39
C SER A 14 -6.35 2.12 -5.64
N GLY A 15 -5.17 2.72 -5.57
CA GLY A 15 -4.12 2.29 -4.66
C GLY A 15 -4.44 2.64 -3.20
N ALA A 16 -3.73 2.02 -2.24
CA ALA A 16 -3.98 2.17 -0.81
C ALA A 16 -4.00 3.63 -0.32
N SER A 17 -3.05 4.46 -0.77
CA SER A 17 -2.99 5.89 -0.43
C SER A 17 -4.17 6.68 -0.99
N GLU A 18 -4.58 6.37 -2.22
CA GLU A 18 -5.74 7.01 -2.86
C GLU A 18 -7.06 6.62 -2.17
N MET A 19 -7.20 5.34 -1.80
CA MET A 19 -8.34 4.85 -1.02
C MET A 19 -8.46 5.61 0.32
N LEU A 20 -7.35 5.78 1.05
CA LEU A 20 -7.35 6.53 2.30
C LEU A 20 -7.88 7.96 2.09
N VAL A 21 -7.36 8.68 1.09
CA VAL A 21 -7.78 10.06 0.83
C VAL A 21 -9.26 10.15 0.46
N LYS A 22 -9.77 9.24 -0.37
CA LYS A 22 -11.19 9.17 -0.77
C LYS A 22 -12.09 8.93 0.44
N ILE A 23 -11.76 7.92 1.26
CA ILE A 23 -12.56 7.59 2.44
C ILE A 23 -12.50 8.70 3.49
N ALA A 24 -11.31 9.26 3.72
CA ALA A 24 -11.16 10.40 4.63
C ALA A 24 -12.02 11.60 4.18
N SER A 25 -12.02 11.96 2.89
CA SER A 25 -12.89 13.01 2.37
C SER A 25 -14.36 12.69 2.61
N SER A 26 -14.80 11.46 2.33
CA SER A 26 -16.21 11.05 2.56
C SER A 26 -16.61 11.07 4.03
N ILE A 27 -15.66 10.77 4.95
CA ILE A 27 -15.92 10.88 6.39
C ILE A 27 -16.02 12.35 6.82
N LEU A 28 -15.16 13.21 6.28
CA LEU A 28 -15.18 14.65 6.58
C LEU A 28 -16.44 15.32 6.06
N ASP A 29 -16.99 14.87 4.92
CA ASP A 29 -18.26 15.37 4.38
C ASP A 29 -19.47 15.03 5.26
N LEU A 30 -19.35 14.07 6.19
CA LEU A 30 -20.39 13.82 7.22
C LEU A 30 -20.53 14.97 8.22
N SER A 31 -19.53 15.87 8.32
CA SER A 31 -19.52 16.98 9.27
C SER A 31 -20.66 18.00 9.07
N ASP A 32 -21.28 18.01 7.89
CA ASP A 32 -22.38 18.93 7.55
C ASP A 32 -23.75 18.50 8.14
N GLY A 33 -23.78 17.38 8.91
CA GLY A 33 -24.97 16.86 9.58
C GLY A 33 -24.83 16.83 11.11
N ASP A 34 -25.82 16.20 11.79
CA ASP A 34 -25.82 15.98 13.25
C ASP A 34 -24.76 14.95 13.70
N ILE A 35 -23.50 15.16 13.35
CA ILE A 35 -22.40 14.24 13.64
C ILE A 35 -22.11 14.13 15.15
N ASP A 36 -22.41 15.15 15.92
CA ASP A 36 -22.24 15.16 17.39
C ASP A 36 -23.16 14.14 18.09
N VAL A 37 -24.15 13.57 17.38
CA VAL A 37 -25.14 12.61 17.89
C VAL A 37 -24.81 11.16 17.53
N VAL A 38 -23.74 10.91 16.73
CA VAL A 38 -23.37 9.54 16.34
C VAL A 38 -22.87 8.76 17.55
N PRO A 39 -23.55 7.65 17.95
CA PRO A 39 -23.13 6.81 19.07
C PRO A 39 -21.72 6.23 18.87
N GLU A 40 -21.02 6.03 19.98
CA GLU A 40 -19.68 5.41 19.98
C GLU A 40 -19.70 4.01 19.36
N SER A 41 -20.77 3.23 19.62
CA SER A 41 -20.98 1.91 19.01
C SER A 41 -21.03 1.94 17.50
N ASP A 42 -21.58 2.99 16.91
CA ASP A 42 -21.72 3.11 15.46
C ASP A 42 -20.38 3.44 14.79
N TRP A 43 -19.53 4.22 15.47
CA TRP A 43 -18.16 4.45 15.03
C TRP A 43 -17.31 3.17 15.10
N ILE A 44 -17.45 2.37 16.16
CA ILE A 44 -16.78 1.07 16.29
C ILE A 44 -17.24 0.13 15.18
N ALA A 45 -18.55 -0.01 14.98
CA ALA A 45 -19.11 -0.83 13.91
C ALA A 45 -18.67 -0.35 12.51
N PHE A 46 -18.55 0.97 12.31
CA PHE A 46 -18.04 1.53 11.07
C PHE A 46 -16.56 1.18 10.83
N GLY A 47 -15.72 1.27 11.86
CA GLY A 47 -14.33 0.85 11.77
C GLY A 47 -14.19 -0.61 11.34
N ILE A 48 -14.99 -1.51 11.92
CA ILE A 48 -15.03 -2.93 11.54
C ILE A 48 -15.39 -3.08 10.06
N ARG A 49 -16.47 -2.42 9.60
CA ARG A 49 -16.89 -2.51 8.17
C ARG A 49 -15.85 -1.95 7.21
N LEU A 50 -15.11 -0.92 7.57
CA LEU A 50 -13.99 -0.41 6.74
C LEU A 50 -12.92 -1.48 6.55
N HIS A 51 -12.54 -2.17 7.63
CA HIS A 51 -11.56 -3.26 7.54
C HIS A 51 -12.09 -4.43 6.71
N GLU A 52 -13.31 -4.90 6.95
CA GLU A 52 -13.94 -5.98 6.19
C GLU A 52 -14.04 -5.68 4.69
N ALA A 53 -14.24 -4.39 4.32
CA ALA A 53 -14.27 -3.97 2.91
C ALA A 53 -12.91 -4.13 2.22
N LYS A 54 -11.78 -3.93 2.93
CA LYS A 54 -10.41 -4.01 2.38
C LYS A 54 -9.44 -4.61 3.41
N PRO A 55 -9.55 -5.91 3.69
CA PRO A 55 -8.85 -6.53 4.82
C PRO A 55 -7.31 -6.57 4.66
N THR A 56 -6.79 -6.51 3.42
CA THR A 56 -5.35 -6.55 3.13
C THR A 56 -4.67 -5.17 3.13
N ILE A 57 -5.45 -4.08 3.23
CA ILE A 57 -4.95 -2.71 3.08
C ILE A 57 -4.68 -2.09 4.45
N ALA A 58 -3.41 -1.98 4.83
CA ALA A 58 -3.01 -1.48 6.15
C ALA A 58 -3.44 -0.03 6.43
N THR A 59 -3.48 0.85 5.45
CA THR A 59 -3.98 2.22 5.62
C THR A 59 -5.42 2.25 6.06
N ILE A 60 -6.25 1.36 5.52
CA ILE A 60 -7.67 1.24 5.90
C ILE A 60 -7.79 0.60 7.27
N PHE A 61 -7.00 -0.45 7.56
CA PHE A 61 -6.93 -1.04 8.91
C PHE A 61 -6.53 0.01 9.97
N ASN A 62 -5.49 0.79 9.72
CA ASN A 62 -5.03 1.82 10.64
C ASN A 62 -6.06 2.95 10.83
N LEU A 63 -6.74 3.36 9.74
CA LEU A 63 -7.85 4.31 9.84
C LEU A 63 -8.98 3.75 10.71
N ALA A 64 -9.40 2.52 10.46
CA ALA A 64 -10.43 1.82 11.24
C ALA A 64 -10.04 1.73 12.73
N ASN A 65 -8.82 1.28 13.02
CA ASN A 65 -8.30 1.18 14.39
C ASN A 65 -8.30 2.54 15.10
N ASN A 66 -7.87 3.60 14.43
CA ASN A 66 -7.83 4.93 15.01
C ASN A 66 -9.24 5.50 15.25
N ILE A 67 -10.20 5.25 14.34
CA ILE A 67 -11.62 5.60 14.55
C ILE A 67 -12.15 4.93 15.83
N MET A 68 -11.90 3.62 15.96
CA MET A 68 -12.36 2.84 17.11
C MET A 68 -11.69 3.30 18.40
N LEU A 69 -10.37 3.56 18.41
CA LEU A 69 -9.65 4.10 19.56
C LEU A 69 -10.20 5.49 20.01
N GLU A 70 -10.54 6.36 19.06
CA GLU A 70 -11.15 7.65 19.38
C GLU A 70 -12.59 7.49 19.91
N ALA A 71 -13.36 6.52 19.37
CA ALA A 71 -14.69 6.19 19.84
C ALA A 71 -14.67 5.68 21.29
N GLU A 72 -13.74 4.80 21.64
CA GLU A 72 -13.57 4.22 22.98
C GLU A 72 -13.23 5.25 24.07
N LYS A 73 -12.79 6.45 23.70
CA LYS A 73 -12.55 7.55 24.66
C LYS A 73 -13.84 8.24 25.13
N GLY A 74 -15.01 7.87 24.61
CA GLY A 74 -16.31 8.38 25.05
C GLY A 74 -16.67 9.75 24.48
N ALA A 75 -17.41 10.54 25.24
CA ALA A 75 -18.04 11.78 24.81
C ALA A 75 -17.14 12.68 23.92
N GLY A 76 -17.72 13.24 22.85
CA GLY A 76 -17.02 14.07 21.87
C GLY A 76 -16.15 13.29 20.90
N SER A 77 -16.37 11.97 20.79
CA SER A 77 -15.64 11.07 19.88
C SER A 77 -15.72 11.53 18.42
N SER A 78 -16.90 11.89 17.91
CA SER A 78 -17.10 12.31 16.54
C SER A 78 -16.18 13.48 16.14
N ARG A 79 -16.07 14.50 16.97
CA ARG A 79 -15.20 15.66 16.68
C ARG A 79 -13.72 15.27 16.67
N ARG A 80 -13.29 14.39 17.59
CA ARG A 80 -11.92 13.88 17.62
C ARG A 80 -11.62 12.99 16.42
N ILE A 81 -12.59 12.16 16.01
CA ILE A 81 -12.48 11.31 14.82
C ILE A 81 -12.29 12.17 13.57
N LEU A 82 -13.12 13.21 13.36
CA LEU A 82 -12.95 14.10 12.21
C LEU A 82 -11.59 14.80 12.20
N ALA A 83 -11.14 15.30 13.34
CA ALA A 83 -9.82 15.94 13.44
C ALA A 83 -8.69 14.95 13.14
N MET A 84 -8.78 13.73 13.65
CA MET A 84 -7.82 12.64 13.39
C MET A 84 -7.82 12.24 11.90
N VAL A 85 -9.00 12.07 11.29
CA VAL A 85 -9.14 11.73 9.86
C VAL A 85 -8.54 12.83 8.97
N ALA A 86 -8.81 14.10 9.27
CA ALA A 86 -8.21 15.23 8.55
C ALA A 86 -6.68 15.22 8.64
N SER A 87 -6.14 14.95 9.84
CA SER A 87 -4.69 14.84 10.05
C SER A 87 -4.07 13.66 9.28
N MET A 88 -4.74 12.51 9.26
CA MET A 88 -4.27 11.34 8.48
C MET A 88 -4.27 11.62 6.98
N MET A 89 -5.32 12.26 6.47
CA MET A 89 -5.41 12.62 5.05
C MET A 89 -4.29 13.58 4.63
N GLU A 90 -4.02 14.60 5.43
CA GLU A 90 -2.94 15.57 5.17
C GLU A 90 -1.57 14.90 5.29
N GLY A 91 -1.38 14.06 6.33
CA GLY A 91 -0.15 13.28 6.49
C GLY A 91 0.13 12.39 5.29
N GLU A 92 -0.88 11.72 4.71
CA GLU A 92 -0.72 10.87 3.53
C GLU A 92 -0.29 11.68 2.29
N ARG A 93 -0.86 12.88 2.10
CA ARG A 93 -0.47 13.77 0.98
C ARG A 93 0.99 14.22 1.10
N CYS A 94 1.41 14.66 2.28
CA CYS A 94 2.77 15.10 2.52
C CYS A 94 3.78 13.95 2.47
N SER A 95 3.38 12.74 2.85
CA SER A 95 4.29 11.59 2.89
C SER A 95 4.77 11.19 1.50
N VAL A 96 3.92 11.25 0.48
CA VAL A 96 4.28 10.88 -0.90
C VAL A 96 5.42 11.76 -1.43
N GLU A 97 5.37 13.07 -1.18
CA GLU A 97 6.43 14.01 -1.60
C GLU A 97 7.75 13.73 -0.88
N ARG A 98 7.71 13.52 0.43
CA ARG A 98 8.90 13.20 1.23
C ARG A 98 9.51 11.85 0.84
N ILE A 99 8.69 10.84 0.59
CA ILE A 99 9.15 9.53 0.09
C ILE A 99 9.80 9.68 -1.27
N ALA A 100 9.22 10.46 -2.18
CA ALA A 100 9.78 10.70 -3.51
C ALA A 100 11.15 11.40 -3.42
N GLU A 101 11.29 12.40 -2.55
CA GLU A 101 12.56 13.09 -2.33
C GLU A 101 13.63 12.15 -1.76
N ALA A 102 13.28 11.34 -0.75
CA ALA A 102 14.16 10.33 -0.17
C ALA A 102 14.58 9.29 -1.21
N ALA A 103 13.64 8.77 -1.99
CA ALA A 103 13.92 7.80 -3.06
C ALA A 103 14.88 8.37 -4.12
N GLY A 104 14.67 9.63 -4.55
CA GLY A 104 15.55 10.30 -5.50
C GLY A 104 16.99 10.49 -4.99
N SER A 105 17.17 10.56 -3.66
CA SER A 105 18.49 10.67 -3.02
C SER A 105 19.15 9.30 -2.81
N ILE A 106 18.37 8.24 -2.53
CA ILE A 106 18.86 6.91 -2.16
C ILE A 106 19.09 6.03 -3.38
N ILE A 107 18.21 6.13 -4.40
CA ILE A 107 18.25 5.25 -5.58
C ILE A 107 19.22 5.82 -6.61
N GLU A 108 20.41 5.24 -6.69
CA GLU A 108 21.45 5.59 -7.66
C GLU A 108 21.45 4.61 -8.84
N ALA A 109 20.30 4.54 -9.56
CA ALA A 109 20.09 3.61 -10.64
C ALA A 109 19.71 4.31 -11.94
N GLY A 110 20.18 3.80 -13.09
CA GLY A 110 19.76 4.21 -14.42
C GLY A 110 18.70 3.28 -15.03
N ARG A 111 18.64 2.01 -14.55
CA ARG A 111 17.70 0.99 -15.02
C ARG A 111 16.99 0.35 -13.82
N VAL A 112 15.70 0.54 -13.74
CA VAL A 112 14.86 0.08 -12.63
C VAL A 112 13.79 -0.88 -13.13
N ALA A 113 13.70 -2.07 -12.52
CA ALA A 113 12.55 -2.96 -12.73
C ALA A 113 11.48 -2.73 -11.67
N THR A 114 10.21 -2.78 -12.07
CA THR A 114 9.06 -2.60 -11.19
C THR A 114 7.86 -3.41 -11.66
N SER A 115 6.81 -3.45 -10.86
CA SER A 115 5.55 -4.11 -11.17
C SER A 115 4.35 -3.36 -10.59
N SER A 116 3.16 -3.69 -11.10
CA SER A 116 1.87 -3.15 -10.66
C SER A 116 1.72 -1.63 -10.93
N TYR A 117 0.73 -1.00 -10.32
CA TYR A 117 0.48 0.43 -10.41
C TYR A 117 0.51 1.05 -9.01
N SER A 118 1.44 1.97 -8.79
CA SER A 118 1.56 2.67 -7.52
C SER A 118 1.87 4.15 -7.74
N SER A 119 1.06 5.02 -7.14
CA SER A 119 1.30 6.47 -7.15
C SER A 119 2.59 6.84 -6.42
N THR A 120 2.89 6.16 -5.31
CA THR A 120 4.12 6.39 -4.55
C THR A 120 5.36 5.98 -5.34
N VAL A 121 5.31 4.80 -6.02
CA VAL A 121 6.40 4.36 -6.92
C VAL A 121 6.54 5.34 -8.09
N SER A 122 5.44 5.81 -8.66
CA SER A 122 5.45 6.83 -9.73
C SER A 122 6.16 8.12 -9.30
N ALA A 123 5.83 8.64 -8.11
CA ALA A 123 6.46 9.85 -7.56
C ALA A 123 7.97 9.63 -7.27
N ALA A 124 8.32 8.46 -6.71
CA ALA A 124 9.71 8.08 -6.48
C ALA A 124 10.53 8.02 -7.78
N LEU A 125 10.01 7.36 -8.82
CA LEU A 125 10.66 7.27 -10.13
C LEU A 125 10.79 8.64 -10.78
N ALA A 126 9.80 9.52 -10.67
CA ALA A 126 9.89 10.90 -11.14
C ALA A 126 11.02 11.67 -10.45
N SER A 127 11.17 11.52 -9.13
CA SER A 127 12.26 12.15 -8.39
C SER A 127 13.64 11.61 -8.77
N VAL A 128 13.76 10.32 -9.07
CA VAL A 128 14.99 9.72 -9.59
C VAL A 128 15.29 10.26 -11.00
N ALA A 129 14.28 10.28 -11.90
CA ALA A 129 14.42 10.75 -13.27
C ALA A 129 14.81 12.25 -13.35
N ALA A 130 14.37 13.07 -12.40
CA ALA A 130 14.75 14.48 -12.32
C ALA A 130 16.25 14.68 -12.01
N ARG A 131 16.92 13.66 -11.50
CA ARG A 131 18.33 13.74 -11.06
C ARG A 131 19.29 13.03 -12.01
N ARG A 132 18.80 12.08 -12.83
CA ARG A 132 19.62 11.27 -13.73
C ARG A 132 18.78 10.61 -14.83
N PRO A 133 19.38 10.22 -15.97
CA PRO A 133 18.70 9.41 -16.99
C PRO A 133 18.18 8.12 -16.37
N LEU A 134 16.91 7.80 -16.63
CA LEU A 134 16.23 6.65 -16.06
C LEU A 134 15.45 5.91 -17.13
N LYS A 135 15.63 4.59 -17.19
CA LYS A 135 14.79 3.66 -17.93
C LYS A 135 14.11 2.71 -16.98
N VAL A 136 12.80 2.51 -17.13
CA VAL A 136 11.99 1.66 -16.27
C VAL A 136 11.45 0.47 -17.04
N THR A 137 11.73 -0.74 -16.59
CA THR A 137 11.12 -1.96 -17.11
C THR A 137 9.98 -2.37 -16.17
N VAL A 138 8.77 -2.40 -16.69
CA VAL A 138 7.55 -2.67 -15.93
C VAL A 138 7.04 -4.08 -16.26
N ALA A 139 6.89 -4.95 -15.27
CA ALA A 139 6.22 -6.22 -15.43
C ALA A 139 4.72 -6.01 -15.72
N GLU A 140 4.12 -6.84 -16.56
CA GLU A 140 2.72 -6.73 -16.97
C GLU A 140 1.72 -6.79 -15.81
N SER A 141 2.07 -7.53 -14.75
CA SER A 141 1.33 -7.64 -13.48
C SER A 141 -0.03 -8.30 -13.60
N LEU A 142 -0.05 -9.49 -14.22
CA LEU A 142 -1.25 -10.32 -14.26
C LEU A 142 -1.61 -10.84 -12.85
N PRO A 143 -2.92 -11.11 -12.59
CA PRO A 143 -4.02 -11.17 -13.55
C PRO A 143 -4.64 -9.81 -13.93
N GLY A 144 -4.37 -8.72 -13.24
CA GLY A 144 -5.01 -7.41 -13.51
C GLY A 144 -4.41 -6.66 -14.69
N GLY A 145 -3.11 -6.85 -14.99
CA GLY A 145 -2.43 -6.18 -16.09
C GLY A 145 -2.13 -4.69 -15.83
N GLU A 146 -2.12 -4.25 -14.56
CA GLU A 146 -1.95 -2.85 -14.15
C GLU A 146 -0.61 -2.28 -14.59
N GLY A 147 0.41 -3.13 -14.81
CA GLY A 147 1.72 -2.72 -15.31
C GLY A 147 1.66 -2.00 -16.64
N ARG A 148 0.68 -2.34 -17.51
CA ARG A 148 0.46 -1.64 -18.79
C ARG A 148 0.03 -0.19 -18.59
N LEU A 149 -0.89 0.04 -17.68
CA LEU A 149 -1.35 1.40 -17.32
C LEU A 149 -0.21 2.19 -16.66
N PHE A 150 0.59 1.51 -15.85
CA PHE A 150 1.71 2.14 -15.16
C PHE A 150 2.82 2.56 -16.11
N ALA A 151 3.22 1.70 -17.03
CA ALA A 151 4.22 2.03 -18.06
C ALA A 151 3.75 3.22 -18.92
N LYS A 152 2.46 3.23 -19.32
CA LYS A 152 1.89 4.39 -20.02
C LYS A 152 2.01 5.67 -19.22
N LYS A 153 1.64 5.64 -17.94
CA LYS A 153 1.76 6.81 -17.03
C LYS A 153 3.19 7.32 -16.95
N LEU A 154 4.18 6.43 -16.83
CA LEU A 154 5.60 6.81 -16.78
C LEU A 154 6.03 7.49 -18.09
N THR A 155 5.62 6.94 -19.23
CA THR A 155 5.88 7.57 -20.55
C THR A 155 5.23 8.93 -20.68
N ASP A 156 3.96 9.09 -20.22
CA ASP A 156 3.26 10.38 -20.21
C ASP A 156 3.97 11.42 -19.31
N MET A 157 4.74 10.96 -18.31
CA MET A 157 5.61 11.79 -17.45
C MET A 157 7.00 12.07 -18.03
N GLY A 158 7.30 11.57 -19.25
CA GLY A 158 8.59 11.74 -19.91
C GLY A 158 9.68 10.77 -19.42
N ILE A 159 9.32 9.70 -18.71
CA ILE A 159 10.25 8.65 -18.27
C ILE A 159 10.24 7.52 -19.30
N GLU A 160 11.42 7.11 -19.79
CA GLU A 160 11.53 5.95 -20.69
C GLU A 160 11.04 4.70 -19.98
N ALA A 161 10.01 4.06 -20.53
CA ALA A 161 9.41 2.85 -19.95
C ALA A 161 9.15 1.78 -21.01
N GLU A 162 9.39 0.52 -20.65
CA GLU A 162 9.04 -0.65 -21.44
C GLU A 162 8.26 -1.66 -20.60
N ILE A 163 7.49 -2.52 -21.29
CA ILE A 163 6.68 -3.55 -20.63
C ILE A 163 7.27 -4.91 -20.97
N VAL A 164 7.33 -5.79 -19.96
CA VAL A 164 7.70 -7.20 -20.14
C VAL A 164 6.62 -8.12 -19.54
N PRO A 165 6.41 -9.32 -20.11
CA PRO A 165 5.60 -10.34 -19.46
C PRO A 165 6.16 -10.70 -18.08
N ASP A 166 5.29 -11.04 -17.13
CA ASP A 166 5.70 -11.41 -15.77
C ASP A 166 6.70 -12.58 -15.74
N SER A 167 6.59 -13.51 -16.70
CA SER A 167 7.52 -14.63 -16.87
C SER A 167 8.95 -14.22 -17.25
N ASN A 168 9.15 -12.99 -17.74
CA ASN A 168 10.47 -12.50 -18.17
C ASN A 168 11.24 -11.81 -17.02
N ILE A 169 10.65 -11.63 -15.85
CA ILE A 169 11.26 -10.89 -14.73
C ILE A 169 12.67 -11.37 -14.43
N TYR A 170 12.89 -12.69 -14.37
CA TYR A 170 14.21 -13.24 -14.08
C TYR A 170 15.22 -12.98 -15.20
N ALA A 171 14.79 -13.10 -16.44
CA ALA A 171 15.66 -12.95 -17.60
C ALA A 171 16.20 -11.52 -17.78
N ILE A 172 15.39 -10.52 -17.43
CA ILE A 172 15.78 -9.11 -17.58
C ILE A 172 16.69 -8.59 -16.46
N MET A 173 16.79 -9.31 -15.32
CA MET A 173 17.50 -8.80 -14.15
C MET A 173 18.97 -8.49 -14.40
N ALA A 174 19.64 -9.23 -15.30
CA ALA A 174 21.03 -8.96 -15.65
C ALA A 174 21.26 -7.57 -16.29
N GLU A 175 20.21 -6.92 -16.75
CA GLU A 175 20.26 -5.59 -17.36
C GLU A 175 19.84 -4.47 -16.41
N MET A 176 19.36 -4.81 -15.20
CA MET A 176 18.84 -3.85 -14.23
C MET A 176 19.89 -3.45 -13.21
N ASP A 177 19.73 -2.27 -12.64
CA ASP A 177 20.57 -1.79 -11.53
C ASP A 177 19.89 -2.05 -10.18
N CYS A 178 18.57 -2.00 -10.15
CA CYS A 178 17.78 -2.29 -8.94
C CYS A 178 16.33 -2.63 -9.28
N VAL A 179 15.62 -3.08 -8.23
CA VAL A 179 14.17 -3.23 -8.21
C VAL A 179 13.56 -2.18 -7.30
N LEU A 180 12.43 -1.60 -7.72
CA LEU A 180 11.62 -0.72 -6.90
C LEU A 180 10.17 -1.20 -6.90
N THR A 181 9.59 -1.42 -5.74
CA THR A 181 8.19 -1.84 -5.58
C THR A 181 7.44 -0.96 -4.58
N GLY A 182 6.11 -1.02 -4.61
CA GLY A 182 5.26 -0.48 -3.57
C GLY A 182 5.02 -1.49 -2.45
N ALA A 183 4.18 -1.10 -1.48
CA ALA A 183 3.59 -1.99 -0.50
C ALA A 183 2.18 -1.52 -0.15
N ASP A 184 1.25 -2.46 0.10
CA ASP A 184 -0.10 -2.19 0.59
C ASP A 184 -0.20 -2.38 2.10
N SER A 185 0.67 -3.24 2.65
CA SER A 185 0.83 -3.45 4.08
C SER A 185 2.28 -3.81 4.40
N VAL A 186 2.77 -3.35 5.54
CA VAL A 186 4.06 -3.74 6.12
C VAL A 186 3.81 -4.21 7.54
N SER A 187 4.29 -5.40 7.89
CA SER A 187 4.20 -6.00 9.23
C SER A 187 5.58 -6.48 9.68
N PRO A 188 5.75 -6.91 10.95
CA PRO A 188 7.01 -7.52 11.41
C PRO A 188 7.46 -8.74 10.61
N HIS A 189 6.54 -9.41 9.91
CA HIS A 189 6.76 -10.65 9.18
C HIS A 189 7.03 -10.46 7.69
N GLY A 190 6.61 -9.33 7.11
CA GLY A 190 6.78 -9.09 5.68
C GLY A 190 6.02 -7.87 5.19
N LEU A 191 6.18 -7.57 3.91
CA LEU A 191 5.34 -6.63 3.18
C LEU A 191 4.35 -7.41 2.31
N VAL A 192 3.12 -6.92 2.24
CA VAL A 192 2.08 -7.40 1.33
C VAL A 192 1.96 -6.42 0.17
N ASN A 193 1.96 -6.94 -1.04
CA ASN A 193 1.76 -6.18 -2.26
C ASN A 193 1.18 -7.08 -3.35
N LYS A 194 0.94 -6.52 -4.54
CA LYS A 194 0.50 -7.26 -5.72
C LYS A 194 1.36 -8.50 -5.98
N VAL A 195 0.73 -9.61 -6.36
CA VAL A 195 1.42 -10.83 -6.82
C VAL A 195 2.43 -10.51 -7.93
N GLY A 196 3.59 -11.16 -7.90
CA GLY A 196 4.75 -10.85 -8.75
C GLY A 196 5.81 -10.00 -8.03
N THR A 197 5.47 -9.32 -6.94
CA THR A 197 6.42 -8.54 -6.12
C THR A 197 7.53 -9.42 -5.55
N ARG A 198 7.18 -10.57 -4.99
CA ARG A 198 8.16 -11.51 -4.44
C ARG A 198 9.07 -12.08 -5.52
N ALA A 199 8.50 -12.43 -6.67
CA ALA A 199 9.30 -12.91 -7.81
C ALA A 199 10.30 -11.86 -8.27
N LEU A 200 9.89 -10.59 -8.35
CA LEU A 200 10.74 -9.46 -8.72
C LEU A 200 11.88 -9.26 -7.70
N VAL A 201 11.58 -9.26 -6.42
CA VAL A 201 12.56 -9.10 -5.34
C VAL A 201 13.55 -10.27 -5.28
N GLU A 202 13.08 -11.51 -5.41
CA GLU A 202 13.95 -12.70 -5.41
C GLU A 202 14.84 -12.76 -6.68
N ALA A 203 14.33 -12.32 -7.83
CA ALA A 203 15.12 -12.20 -9.04
C ALA A 203 16.25 -11.18 -8.86
N ALA A 204 15.98 -10.00 -8.31
CA ALA A 204 17.02 -9.01 -7.98
C ALA A 204 18.07 -9.59 -7.05
N ARG A 205 17.64 -10.23 -5.96
CA ARG A 205 18.52 -10.85 -4.97
C ARG A 205 19.44 -11.91 -5.58
N SER A 206 18.93 -12.75 -6.47
CA SER A 206 19.72 -13.79 -7.14
C SER A 206 20.80 -13.23 -8.08
N HIS A 207 20.64 -11.97 -8.51
CA HIS A 207 21.63 -11.23 -9.30
C HIS A 207 22.49 -10.27 -8.46
N GLY A 208 22.33 -10.27 -7.12
CA GLY A 208 23.07 -9.37 -6.23
C GLY A 208 22.64 -7.91 -6.33
N LEU A 209 21.44 -7.64 -6.87
CA LEU A 209 20.92 -6.30 -7.05
C LEU A 209 20.11 -5.86 -5.83
N PRO A 210 20.12 -4.56 -5.46
CA PRO A 210 19.27 -4.04 -4.42
C PRO A 210 17.79 -4.07 -4.82
N ALA A 211 16.93 -4.45 -3.86
CA ALA A 211 15.49 -4.39 -3.99
C ALA A 211 14.94 -3.40 -2.95
N TYR A 212 14.37 -2.31 -3.43
CA TYR A 212 13.76 -1.27 -2.61
C TYR A 212 12.24 -1.37 -2.63
N ALA A 213 11.62 -1.07 -1.50
CA ALA A 213 10.19 -0.79 -1.45
C ALA A 213 9.97 0.67 -1.05
N VAL A 214 8.90 1.30 -1.55
CA VAL A 214 8.47 2.65 -1.15
C VAL A 214 7.06 2.60 -0.60
N CYS A 215 6.84 3.11 0.60
CA CYS A 215 5.49 3.27 1.16
C CYS A 215 5.49 4.21 2.36
N GLY A 216 4.35 4.86 2.64
CA GLY A 216 4.15 5.64 3.84
C GLY A 216 4.08 4.78 5.11
N LEU A 217 4.42 5.37 6.26
CA LEU A 217 4.27 4.73 7.57
C LEU A 217 2.81 4.42 7.92
N SER A 218 1.86 5.04 7.22
CA SER A 218 0.44 4.72 7.27
C SER A 218 0.12 3.26 6.87
N LYS A 219 1.02 2.61 6.12
CA LYS A 219 0.91 1.21 5.68
C LYS A 219 1.56 0.20 6.65
N PHE A 220 2.12 0.67 7.75
CA PHE A 220 2.69 -0.19 8.78
C PHE A 220 1.57 -0.68 9.71
N SER A 221 1.32 -1.98 9.77
CA SER A 221 0.29 -2.61 10.60
C SER A 221 0.92 -3.57 11.62
N PRO A 222 0.50 -3.52 12.90
CA PRO A 222 0.97 -4.46 13.91
C PRO A 222 0.46 -5.89 13.67
N VAL A 223 -0.61 -6.03 12.90
CA VAL A 223 -1.16 -7.34 12.50
C VAL A 223 -0.67 -7.71 11.11
N THR A 224 -0.52 -9.01 10.89
CA THR A 224 -0.11 -9.56 9.61
C THR A 224 -1.35 -9.73 8.74
N LEU A 225 -1.54 -8.81 7.79
CA LEU A 225 -2.67 -8.86 6.86
C LEU A 225 -2.45 -9.85 5.69
N SER A 226 -1.39 -10.66 5.73
CA SER A 226 -1.00 -11.59 4.67
C SER A 226 -1.90 -12.82 4.55
N ASP A 227 -2.57 -13.22 5.63
CA ASP A 227 -3.42 -14.41 5.63
C ASP A 227 -4.75 -14.18 4.89
N MET A 228 -5.03 -12.91 4.57
CA MET A 228 -6.20 -12.49 3.80
C MET A 228 -5.90 -12.37 2.29
N VAL A 229 -4.96 -13.14 1.78
CA VAL A 229 -4.63 -13.16 0.36
C VAL A 229 -5.85 -13.59 -0.45
N VAL A 230 -6.40 -12.67 -1.23
CA VAL A 230 -7.59 -12.92 -2.04
C VAL A 230 -7.23 -13.88 -3.17
N THR A 231 -7.72 -15.11 -3.08
CA THR A 231 -7.65 -16.08 -4.16
C THR A 231 -9.01 -16.09 -4.87
N GLN A 232 -9.01 -15.72 -6.14
CA GLN A 232 -10.19 -15.89 -7.00
C GLN A 232 -10.15 -17.28 -7.62
N ILE A 233 -11.24 -18.02 -7.50
CA ILE A 233 -11.41 -19.31 -8.15
C ILE A 233 -12.48 -19.13 -9.21
N GLY A 234 -12.07 -19.15 -10.48
CA GLY A 234 -12.99 -19.22 -11.61
C GLY A 234 -13.34 -20.66 -11.93
N SER A 235 -14.60 -20.96 -12.22
CA SER A 235 -15.00 -22.21 -12.86
C SER A 235 -15.65 -21.89 -14.18
N THR A 236 -15.00 -22.30 -15.25
CA THR A 236 -15.60 -22.43 -16.58
C THR A 236 -15.74 -23.91 -16.89
N GLU A 237 -16.45 -24.28 -17.96
CA GLU A 237 -16.42 -25.64 -18.47
C GLU A 237 -14.96 -26.00 -18.86
N GLY A 238 -14.20 -26.57 -17.91
CA GLY A 238 -12.78 -26.86 -18.08
C GLY A 238 -12.02 -26.93 -16.74
N PRO A 239 -10.69 -26.90 -16.76
CA PRO A 239 -9.90 -26.88 -15.53
C PRO A 239 -10.18 -25.61 -14.72
N SER A 240 -10.20 -25.75 -13.38
CA SER A 240 -10.39 -24.60 -12.48
C SER A 240 -9.20 -23.64 -12.59
N GLU A 241 -9.49 -22.35 -12.72
CA GLU A 241 -8.50 -21.29 -12.65
C GLU A 241 -8.39 -20.77 -11.22
N ARG A 242 -7.17 -20.74 -10.70
CA ARG A 242 -6.86 -20.11 -9.41
C ARG A 242 -5.93 -18.92 -9.64
N SER A 243 -6.35 -17.76 -9.21
CA SER A 243 -5.53 -16.55 -9.29
C SER A 243 -5.40 -15.87 -7.92
N GLN A 244 -4.20 -15.47 -7.59
CA GLN A 244 -3.86 -14.74 -6.39
C GLN A 244 -3.61 -13.28 -6.75
N ILE A 245 -4.15 -12.35 -5.96
CA ILE A 245 -4.03 -10.90 -6.24
C ILE A 245 -2.90 -10.27 -5.43
N PHE A 246 -2.78 -10.66 -4.16
CA PHE A 246 -1.73 -10.17 -3.26
C PHE A 246 -0.87 -11.31 -2.75
N GLU A 247 0.37 -10.99 -2.40
CA GLU A 247 1.30 -11.94 -1.80
C GLU A 247 2.16 -11.26 -0.73
N SER A 248 2.74 -12.07 0.16
CA SER A 248 3.68 -11.61 1.18
C SER A 248 5.12 -11.82 0.72
N THR A 249 5.95 -10.79 0.90
CA THR A 249 7.39 -10.84 0.70
C THR A 249 8.07 -10.62 2.06
N PRO A 250 8.91 -11.56 2.55
CA PRO A 250 9.63 -11.40 3.81
C PRO A 250 10.51 -10.14 3.82
N LEU A 251 10.60 -9.45 4.96
CA LEU A 251 11.38 -8.20 5.07
C LEU A 251 12.87 -8.38 4.77
N ASP A 252 13.45 -9.54 5.12
CA ASP A 252 14.86 -9.85 4.86
C ASP A 252 15.20 -10.02 3.37
N ARG A 253 14.20 -9.98 2.49
CA ARG A 253 14.37 -10.06 1.04
C ARG A 253 14.53 -8.68 0.40
N VAL A 254 14.07 -7.62 1.04
CA VAL A 254 14.25 -6.23 0.58
C VAL A 254 15.49 -5.61 1.20
N THR A 255 16.16 -4.74 0.47
CA THR A 255 17.32 -3.98 0.94
C THR A 255 16.90 -2.99 2.02
N CYS A 256 15.85 -2.22 1.76
CA CYS A 256 15.19 -1.32 2.71
C CYS A 256 13.80 -0.92 2.21
N ILE A 257 13.00 -0.35 3.11
CA ILE A 257 11.77 0.36 2.77
C ILE A 257 12.06 1.86 2.92
N ILE A 258 11.84 2.61 1.84
CA ILE A 258 11.98 4.07 1.84
C ILE A 258 10.63 4.66 2.23
N THR A 259 10.62 5.42 3.32
CA THR A 259 9.44 6.06 3.90
C THR A 259 9.64 7.57 3.96
N GLU A 260 8.63 8.30 4.43
CA GLU A 260 8.74 9.74 4.71
C GLU A 260 9.77 10.09 5.80
N ASP A 261 10.20 9.11 6.60
CA ASP A 261 11.27 9.24 7.60
C ASP A 261 12.65 8.80 7.07
N GLY A 262 12.74 8.44 5.76
CA GLY A 262 13.95 7.94 5.12
C GLY A 262 13.94 6.42 4.94
N ALA A 263 15.14 5.85 4.70
CA ALA A 263 15.30 4.42 4.49
C ALA A 263 15.29 3.66 5.82
N LEU A 264 14.43 2.66 5.91
CA LEU A 264 14.35 1.75 7.05
C LEU A 264 14.87 0.38 6.65
N SER A 265 15.88 -0.13 7.37
CA SER A 265 16.34 -1.51 7.23
C SER A 265 15.31 -2.50 7.78
N PRO A 266 15.39 -3.80 7.46
CA PRO A 266 14.54 -4.82 8.05
C PRO A 266 14.52 -4.84 9.59
N SER A 267 15.63 -4.46 10.26
CA SER A 267 15.71 -4.32 11.71
C SER A 267 14.95 -3.11 12.22
N ASP A 268 15.14 -1.93 11.57
CA ASP A 268 14.44 -0.69 11.95
C ASP A 268 12.93 -0.84 11.82
N ILE A 269 12.48 -1.56 10.79
CA ILE A 269 11.06 -1.85 10.57
C ILE A 269 10.46 -2.61 11.75
N LYS A 270 11.15 -3.65 12.26
CA LYS A 270 10.65 -4.45 13.40
C LYS A 270 10.50 -3.59 14.66
N GLU A 271 11.40 -2.66 14.90
CA GLU A 271 11.35 -1.76 16.05
C GLU A 271 10.16 -0.79 15.98
N ARG A 272 9.72 -0.39 14.78
CA ARG A 272 8.58 0.52 14.58
C ARG A 272 7.23 -0.03 15.03
N PHE A 273 7.13 -1.33 15.30
CA PHE A 273 5.87 -1.96 15.74
C PHE A 273 5.72 -2.00 17.26
N HIS A 274 6.76 -1.72 18.03
CA HIS A 274 6.66 -1.72 19.48
C HIS A 274 5.72 -0.60 19.98
N GLY A 275 4.76 -0.98 20.82
CA GLY A 275 3.86 -0.02 21.50
C GLY A 275 2.67 0.50 20.66
N ARG A 276 2.39 -0.07 19.50
CA ARG A 276 1.16 0.26 18.77
C ARG A 276 -0.06 -0.29 19.49
N THR A 277 -1.03 0.61 19.78
CA THR A 277 -2.25 0.26 20.50
C THR A 277 -3.33 -0.22 19.53
N MET A 278 -4.00 -1.31 19.92
CA MET A 278 -5.16 -1.85 19.21
C MET A 278 -6.43 -1.46 19.98
N ALA A 279 -7.49 -1.10 19.25
CA ALA A 279 -8.79 -0.87 19.82
C ALA A 279 -9.38 -2.18 20.40
N SER A 280 -10.14 -2.08 21.51
CA SER A 280 -10.75 -3.25 22.15
C SER A 280 -11.81 -3.92 21.27
N GLY A 281 -12.43 -3.14 20.38
CA GLY A 281 -13.41 -3.63 19.40
C GLY A 281 -12.91 -4.73 18.47
N TRP A 282 -11.57 -4.86 18.28
CA TRP A 282 -11.00 -5.95 17.49
C TRP A 282 -11.10 -7.32 18.17
N SER A 283 -11.33 -7.38 19.49
CA SER A 283 -11.49 -8.65 20.21
C SER A 283 -12.71 -9.48 19.77
N SER A 284 -13.61 -8.89 19.00
CA SER A 284 -14.81 -9.55 18.45
C SER A 284 -14.58 -10.15 17.04
N ILE A 285 -13.38 -10.02 16.49
CA ILE A 285 -13.04 -10.44 15.12
C ILE A 285 -11.73 -11.23 15.16
N ASP A 286 -11.65 -12.32 14.41
CA ASP A 286 -10.39 -13.01 14.13
C ASP A 286 -9.58 -12.18 13.14
N LEU A 287 -8.50 -11.55 13.62
CA LEU A 287 -7.56 -10.74 12.83
C LEU A 287 -6.39 -11.58 12.32
#